data_a59325080fa1813890431d4f054b9038
#
_entry.id   a59325080fa1813890431d4f054b9038
#
_cell.length_a   1.000
_cell.length_b   1.000
_cell.length_c   1.000
_cell.angle_alpha   90.00
_cell.angle_beta   90.00
_cell.angle_gamma   90.00
#
_symmetry.space_group_name_H-M   'P 1'
#
loop_
_entity.id
_entity.type
_entity.pdbx_description
1 polymer ?
#
loop_
_entity_poly.entity_id
_entity_poly.type
_entity_poly.pdbx_seq_one_letter_code
_entity_poly.pdbx_strand_id
1 'polypeptide(L)'
;MKILIAGAGPAGLYLAYLLKRQMHGWDVRVVEQNPRDSTFGFGVVFSDRAIEFLRGDDAETFDLITPAMQTWTNLTVVHRGTPVVIDGVGFAAIGRLRLLQLLQQRLASVSVRPEYEKALQSGDELQGYDLVVAADGVNSFVRRSQGDAFGTTVTYLQNKFAWYGTTKPFGTLTQTFVANADGTFNAHHYRHSARMSTFVVECDPATWDRAGFAAMDEAATLAYCERLFAETLAGHRMVSNKSVWRNFPNLRNARWSAGNTVLLGDAQRTAHFSIGSGTRLAMEDAIALSKSMLEFKHDIGGALAAFEAARRPVVEKLVAAADASAQWYERFPEHMRLAPREFAWSYIQRSGRIDPERLRRIAPKFAGGSEI
;
A
#
# COMPACT_ATOMS: atom_id res chain seq x y z
N MET A 1 -6.27 1.21 31.14
CA MET A 1 -5.12 1.53 30.28
C MET A 1 -5.50 2.70 29.39
N LYS A 2 -4.65 3.71 29.28
CA LYS A 2 -4.80 4.85 28.37
C LYS A 2 -3.89 4.66 27.16
N ILE A 3 -4.47 4.69 25.98
CA ILE A 3 -3.78 4.42 24.72
C ILE A 3 -3.96 5.61 23.79
N LEU A 4 -2.84 6.12 23.25
CA LEU A 4 -2.84 7.11 22.17
C LEU A 4 -2.47 6.40 20.86
N ILE A 5 -3.29 6.57 19.84
CA ILE A 5 -3.02 6.13 18.47
C ILE A 5 -2.91 7.38 17.60
N ALA A 6 -1.71 7.66 17.11
CA ALA A 6 -1.46 8.74 16.18
C ALA A 6 -1.65 8.21 14.74
N GLY A 7 -2.62 8.80 14.04
CA GLY A 7 -3.00 8.45 12.67
C GLY A 7 -4.28 7.62 12.57
N ALA A 8 -5.25 8.11 11.78
CA ALA A 8 -6.49 7.41 11.43
C ALA A 8 -6.42 6.76 10.04
N GLY A 9 -5.26 6.24 9.67
CA GLY A 9 -5.08 5.36 8.54
C GLY A 9 -5.62 3.94 8.81
N PRO A 10 -5.53 3.00 7.84
CA PRO A 10 -6.04 1.63 8.01
C PRO A 10 -5.50 0.92 9.27
N ALA A 11 -4.20 1.10 9.58
CA ALA A 11 -3.58 0.51 10.76
C ALA A 11 -4.18 1.06 12.07
N GLY A 12 -4.23 2.40 12.19
CA GLY A 12 -4.67 3.04 13.43
C GLY A 12 -6.16 2.84 13.71
N LEU A 13 -7.02 3.03 12.70
CA LEU A 13 -8.46 2.79 12.82
C LEU A 13 -8.77 1.35 13.21
N TYR A 14 -8.11 0.41 12.53
CA TYR A 14 -8.38 -1.00 12.75
C TYR A 14 -7.86 -1.48 14.10
N LEU A 15 -6.65 -1.05 14.51
CA LEU A 15 -6.13 -1.35 15.85
C LEU A 15 -7.04 -0.79 16.95
N ALA A 16 -7.45 0.47 16.83
CA ALA A 16 -8.35 1.11 17.80
C ALA A 16 -9.64 0.31 17.98
N TYR A 17 -10.23 -0.13 16.86
CA TYR A 17 -11.42 -1.00 16.87
C TYR A 17 -11.16 -2.32 17.58
N LEU A 18 -10.08 -3.04 17.21
CA LEU A 18 -9.76 -4.34 17.79
C LEU A 18 -9.52 -4.27 19.30
N LEU A 19 -8.75 -3.28 19.76
CA LEU A 19 -8.48 -3.08 21.18
C LEU A 19 -9.78 -2.76 21.95
N LYS A 20 -10.57 -1.81 21.45
CA LYS A 20 -11.79 -1.39 22.15
C LYS A 20 -12.89 -2.44 22.14
N ARG A 21 -13.02 -3.23 21.05
CA ARG A 21 -13.96 -4.35 20.96
C ARG A 21 -13.73 -5.40 22.05
N GLN A 22 -12.48 -5.65 22.38
CA GLN A 22 -12.11 -6.72 23.32
C GLN A 22 -11.90 -6.21 24.75
N MET A 23 -11.51 -4.95 24.90
CA MET A 23 -11.17 -4.32 26.17
C MET A 23 -11.99 -3.02 26.38
N HIS A 24 -13.28 -3.17 26.62
CA HIS A 24 -14.22 -2.04 26.74
C HIS A 24 -13.79 -0.97 27.76
N GLY A 25 -13.09 -1.38 28.84
CA GLY A 25 -12.59 -0.48 29.88
C GLY A 25 -11.33 0.32 29.51
N TRP A 26 -10.69 0.03 28.38
CA TRP A 26 -9.53 0.80 27.96
C TRP A 26 -9.94 2.14 27.33
N ASP A 27 -9.20 3.18 27.68
CA ASP A 27 -9.35 4.53 27.10
C ASP A 27 -8.48 4.63 25.85
N VAL A 28 -9.13 4.57 24.68
CA VAL A 28 -8.44 4.59 23.38
C VAL A 28 -8.75 5.92 22.69
N ARG A 29 -7.72 6.73 22.55
CA ARG A 29 -7.74 8.00 21.84
C ARG A 29 -7.06 7.87 20.48
N VAL A 30 -7.71 8.34 19.42
CA VAL A 30 -7.14 8.37 18.06
C VAL A 30 -7.10 9.81 17.59
N VAL A 31 -5.92 10.26 17.12
CA VAL A 31 -5.74 11.62 16.56
C VAL A 31 -5.30 11.53 15.11
N GLU A 32 -5.81 12.41 14.26
CA GLU A 32 -5.50 12.48 12.83
C GLU A 32 -5.35 13.93 12.38
N GLN A 33 -4.25 14.23 11.71
CA GLN A 33 -3.96 15.59 11.24
C GLN A 33 -4.85 16.06 10.07
N ASN A 34 -5.36 15.14 9.28
CA ASN A 34 -6.17 15.44 8.10
C ASN A 34 -7.68 15.45 8.46
N PRO A 35 -8.52 16.07 7.62
CA PRO A 35 -9.97 15.95 7.71
C PRO A 35 -10.43 14.49 7.54
N ARG A 36 -11.60 14.18 8.09
CA ARG A 36 -12.19 12.84 8.14
C ARG A 36 -12.26 12.13 6.78
N ASP A 37 -12.71 12.86 5.77
CA ASP A 37 -12.95 12.31 4.42
C ASP A 37 -11.78 12.62 3.46
N SER A 38 -10.59 12.86 4.00
CA SER A 38 -9.37 13.10 3.24
C SER A 38 -8.55 11.84 3.05
N THR A 39 -8.07 11.64 1.83
CA THR A 39 -7.09 10.59 1.51
C THR A 39 -6.18 11.02 0.37
N PHE A 40 -4.98 10.47 0.33
CA PHE A 40 -4.05 10.60 -0.78
C PHE A 40 -4.12 9.36 -1.67
N GLY A 41 -4.02 9.56 -3.00
CA GLY A 41 -4.17 8.48 -3.96
C GLY A 41 -5.64 8.07 -4.17
N PHE A 42 -5.88 6.90 -4.75
CA PHE A 42 -7.19 6.51 -5.26
C PHE A 42 -7.65 5.18 -4.70
N GLY A 43 -7.04 4.08 -5.08
CA GLY A 43 -7.41 2.75 -4.64
C GLY A 43 -6.25 2.03 -3.97
N VAL A 44 -6.57 0.99 -3.22
CA VAL A 44 -5.63 0.00 -2.70
C VAL A 44 -5.96 -1.36 -3.28
N VAL A 45 -4.90 -2.13 -3.57
CA VAL A 45 -5.02 -3.46 -4.17
C VAL A 45 -4.47 -4.52 -3.22
N PHE A 46 -5.11 -5.67 -3.23
CA PHE A 46 -4.72 -6.86 -2.49
C PHE A 46 -4.62 -8.03 -3.46
N SER A 47 -3.71 -8.98 -3.25
CA SER A 47 -3.86 -10.28 -3.92
C SER A 47 -5.18 -10.94 -3.49
N ASP A 48 -5.77 -11.78 -4.32
CA ASP A 48 -7.11 -12.35 -4.12
C ASP A 48 -7.32 -12.98 -2.73
N ARG A 49 -6.30 -13.66 -2.21
CA ARG A 49 -6.30 -14.26 -0.87
C ARG A 49 -5.77 -13.35 0.24
N ALA A 50 -5.37 -12.12 -0.11
CA ALA A 50 -4.69 -11.25 0.84
C ALA A 50 -5.61 -10.68 1.92
N ILE A 51 -6.93 -10.80 1.80
CA ILE A 51 -7.91 -10.37 2.79
C ILE A 51 -8.47 -11.52 3.63
N GLU A 52 -8.16 -12.78 3.26
CA GLU A 52 -8.64 -13.97 4.00
C GLU A 52 -8.18 -14.01 5.48
N PHE A 53 -7.07 -13.31 5.81
CA PHE A 53 -6.65 -13.18 7.20
C PHE A 53 -7.73 -12.53 8.08
N LEU A 54 -8.55 -11.64 7.52
CA LEU A 54 -9.65 -11.01 8.26
C LEU A 54 -10.74 -12.02 8.60
N ARG A 55 -11.03 -12.99 7.73
CA ARG A 55 -12.09 -13.96 7.96
C ARG A 55 -11.88 -14.77 9.25
N GLY A 56 -10.63 -15.14 9.53
CA GLY A 56 -10.28 -15.87 10.74
C GLY A 56 -10.29 -15.05 12.02
N ASP A 57 -9.89 -13.79 11.93
CA ASP A 57 -9.68 -12.93 13.11
C ASP A 57 -10.85 -11.95 13.36
N ASP A 58 -11.53 -11.55 12.29
CA ASP A 58 -12.63 -10.57 12.35
C ASP A 58 -13.58 -10.74 11.15
N ALA A 59 -14.39 -11.79 11.17
CA ALA A 59 -15.34 -12.12 10.11
C ALA A 59 -16.30 -10.97 9.78
N GLU A 60 -16.73 -10.20 10.78
CA GLU A 60 -17.64 -9.06 10.57
C GLU A 60 -16.99 -7.93 9.74
N THR A 61 -15.69 -7.65 9.98
CA THR A 61 -14.96 -6.68 9.15
C THR A 61 -14.69 -7.24 7.76
N PHE A 62 -14.43 -8.54 7.63
CA PHE A 62 -14.32 -9.21 6.34
C PHE A 62 -15.63 -9.05 5.53
N ASP A 63 -16.77 -9.39 6.13
CA ASP A 63 -18.09 -9.32 5.48
C ASP A 63 -18.51 -7.89 5.14
N LEU A 64 -18.02 -6.90 5.89
CA LEU A 64 -18.26 -5.48 5.63
C LEU A 64 -17.43 -4.95 4.45
N ILE A 65 -16.16 -5.37 4.34
CA ILE A 65 -15.22 -4.83 3.34
C ILE A 65 -15.39 -5.53 1.98
N THR A 66 -15.54 -6.86 1.98
CA THR A 66 -15.51 -7.68 0.76
C THR A 66 -16.54 -7.27 -0.30
N PRO A 67 -17.82 -6.97 0.04
CA PRO A 67 -18.81 -6.55 -0.95
C PRO A 67 -18.48 -5.20 -1.62
N ALA A 68 -17.64 -4.37 -1.00
CA ALA A 68 -17.22 -3.09 -1.57
C ALA A 68 -15.99 -3.21 -2.49
N MET A 69 -15.41 -4.40 -2.61
CA MET A 69 -14.23 -4.63 -3.43
C MET A 69 -14.59 -4.96 -4.89
N GLN A 70 -13.67 -4.63 -5.78
CA GLN A 70 -13.64 -5.11 -7.17
C GLN A 70 -12.65 -6.25 -7.26
N THR A 71 -13.02 -7.36 -7.89
CA THR A 71 -12.19 -8.57 -7.98
C THR A 71 -11.97 -8.98 -9.43
N TRP A 72 -10.87 -9.65 -9.70
CA TRP A 72 -10.52 -10.28 -10.99
C TRP A 72 -9.51 -11.40 -10.77
N THR A 73 -9.49 -12.34 -11.71
CA THR A 73 -8.70 -13.57 -11.60
C THR A 73 -7.39 -13.54 -12.39
N ASN A 74 -7.24 -12.57 -13.29
CA ASN A 74 -6.09 -12.50 -14.18
C ASN A 74 -5.35 -11.18 -14.00
N LEU A 75 -4.08 -11.18 -14.40
CA LEU A 75 -3.25 -9.99 -14.54
C LEU A 75 -2.91 -9.81 -16.02
N THR A 76 -2.84 -8.57 -16.49
CA THR A 76 -2.46 -8.26 -17.87
C THR A 76 -1.18 -7.43 -17.88
N VAL A 77 -0.25 -7.80 -18.74
CA VAL A 77 0.94 -7.01 -19.09
C VAL A 77 0.82 -6.55 -20.54
N VAL A 78 0.83 -5.25 -20.77
CA VAL A 78 0.82 -4.66 -22.12
C VAL A 78 2.23 -4.16 -22.40
N HIS A 79 2.87 -4.73 -23.38
CA HIS A 79 4.21 -4.36 -23.83
C HIS A 79 4.26 -4.23 -25.34
N ARG A 80 4.76 -3.09 -25.85
CA ARG A 80 4.76 -2.75 -27.29
C ARG A 80 3.35 -2.86 -27.93
N GLY A 81 2.32 -2.39 -27.20
CA GLY A 81 0.93 -2.49 -27.66
C GLY A 81 0.32 -3.89 -27.58
N THR A 82 1.10 -4.92 -27.27
CA THR A 82 0.62 -6.31 -27.20
C THR A 82 0.23 -6.67 -25.77
N PRO A 83 -1.04 -7.01 -25.50
CA PRO A 83 -1.48 -7.51 -24.21
C PRO A 83 -1.08 -8.98 -24.05
N VAL A 84 -0.52 -9.32 -22.90
CA VAL A 84 -0.25 -10.69 -22.45
C VAL A 84 -1.00 -10.92 -21.16
N VAL A 85 -1.95 -11.83 -21.19
CA VAL A 85 -2.74 -12.19 -19.99
C VAL A 85 -2.03 -13.30 -19.23
N ILE A 86 -1.95 -13.13 -17.91
CA ILE A 86 -1.42 -14.14 -16.97
C ILE A 86 -2.62 -14.60 -16.14
N ASP A 87 -3.08 -15.81 -16.41
CA ASP A 87 -4.23 -16.42 -15.73
C ASP A 87 -3.93 -16.80 -14.28
N GLY A 88 -4.97 -16.94 -13.46
CA GLY A 88 -4.86 -17.44 -12.09
C GLY A 88 -4.09 -16.54 -11.11
N VAL A 89 -3.72 -15.33 -11.52
CA VAL A 89 -3.08 -14.32 -10.66
C VAL A 89 -4.14 -13.27 -10.30
N GLY A 90 -4.98 -13.64 -9.34
CA GLY A 90 -6.12 -12.84 -8.93
C GLY A 90 -5.74 -11.69 -7.98
N PHE A 91 -6.56 -10.65 -8.05
CA PHE A 91 -6.46 -9.48 -7.17
C PHE A 91 -7.85 -8.98 -6.80
N ALA A 92 -7.89 -8.21 -5.73
CA ALA A 92 -9.05 -7.45 -5.30
C ALA A 92 -8.63 -6.01 -4.98
N ALA A 93 -9.48 -5.04 -5.25
CA ALA A 93 -9.18 -3.65 -4.92
C ALA A 93 -10.40 -2.91 -4.38
N ILE A 94 -10.15 -1.90 -3.59
CA ILE A 94 -11.17 -1.01 -3.03
C ILE A 94 -10.68 0.43 -3.10
N GLY A 95 -11.62 1.39 -3.24
CA GLY A 95 -11.28 2.80 -3.08
C GLY A 95 -10.70 3.08 -1.69
N ARG A 96 -9.57 3.79 -1.63
CA ARG A 96 -8.88 4.04 -0.36
C ARG A 96 -9.76 4.77 0.64
N LEU A 97 -10.48 5.80 0.20
CA LEU A 97 -11.45 6.50 1.06
C LEU A 97 -12.57 5.57 1.53
N ARG A 98 -13.06 4.69 0.63
CA ARG A 98 -14.11 3.73 1.00
C ARG A 98 -13.65 2.76 2.08
N LEU A 99 -12.42 2.25 1.99
CA LEU A 99 -11.83 1.42 3.04
C LEU A 99 -11.78 2.16 4.38
N LEU A 100 -11.30 3.41 4.38
CA LEU A 100 -11.26 4.22 5.62
C LEU A 100 -12.66 4.42 6.21
N GLN A 101 -13.66 4.73 5.40
CA GLN A 101 -15.05 4.89 5.85
C GLN A 101 -15.61 3.61 6.48
N LEU A 102 -15.32 2.44 5.91
CA LEU A 102 -15.74 1.15 6.48
C LEU A 102 -15.05 0.87 7.83
N LEU A 103 -13.75 1.17 7.95
CA LEU A 103 -13.03 1.05 9.20
C LEU A 103 -13.50 2.08 10.25
N GLN A 104 -13.84 3.30 9.84
CA GLN A 104 -14.49 4.30 10.71
C GLN A 104 -15.85 3.81 11.21
N GLN A 105 -16.64 3.15 10.37
CA GLN A 105 -17.90 2.54 10.76
C GLN A 105 -17.68 1.43 11.81
N ARG A 106 -16.67 0.59 11.64
CA ARG A 106 -16.31 -0.43 12.65
C ARG A 106 -15.89 0.23 13.96
N LEU A 107 -15.07 1.26 13.90
CA LEU A 107 -14.62 1.96 15.10
C LEU A 107 -15.78 2.66 15.83
N ALA A 108 -16.73 3.23 15.10
CA ALA A 108 -17.91 3.84 15.68
C ALA A 108 -18.81 2.83 16.42
N SER A 109 -18.85 1.55 16.01
CA SER A 109 -19.61 0.50 16.68
C SER A 109 -19.13 0.18 18.10
N VAL A 110 -17.89 0.56 18.43
CA VAL A 110 -17.30 0.45 19.78
C VAL A 110 -17.17 1.80 20.49
N SER A 111 -17.93 2.80 20.04
CA SER A 111 -18.03 4.15 20.64
C SER A 111 -16.70 4.92 20.69
N VAL A 112 -15.76 4.66 19.78
CA VAL A 112 -14.54 5.46 19.62
C VAL A 112 -14.69 6.36 18.39
N ARG A 113 -14.33 7.64 18.55
CA ARG A 113 -14.34 8.63 17.46
C ARG A 113 -12.98 9.28 17.35
N PRO A 114 -12.29 9.20 16.20
CA PRO A 114 -11.04 9.90 15.98
C PRO A 114 -11.22 11.42 16.06
N GLU A 115 -10.22 12.09 16.62
CA GLU A 115 -10.09 13.55 16.59
C GLU A 115 -9.38 13.91 15.27
N TYR A 116 -10.14 14.35 14.30
CA TYR A 116 -9.62 14.82 13.01
C TYR A 116 -9.12 16.25 13.09
N GLU A 117 -8.28 16.67 12.10
CA GLU A 117 -7.65 17.99 12.05
C GLU A 117 -6.83 18.30 13.30
N LYS A 118 -6.35 17.24 13.97
CA LYS A 118 -5.55 17.28 15.18
C LYS A 118 -4.16 16.71 14.90
N ALA A 119 -3.23 17.60 14.52
CA ALA A 119 -1.82 17.25 14.43
C ALA A 119 -1.16 17.30 15.80
N LEU A 120 -0.33 16.32 16.13
CA LEU A 120 0.56 16.36 17.30
C LEU A 120 1.69 17.37 17.02
N GLN A 121 1.97 18.25 17.98
CA GLN A 121 2.92 19.35 17.84
C GLN A 121 4.15 19.19 18.74
N SER A 122 4.01 18.50 19.88
CA SER A 122 5.05 18.34 20.88
C SER A 122 5.14 16.89 21.37
N GLY A 123 6.35 16.45 21.72
CA GLY A 123 6.57 15.18 22.42
C GLY A 123 5.85 15.09 23.77
N ASP A 124 5.52 16.23 24.38
CA ASP A 124 4.76 16.26 25.64
C ASP A 124 3.34 15.72 25.49
N GLU A 125 2.76 15.83 24.29
CA GLU A 125 1.45 15.27 23.99
C GLU A 125 1.42 13.72 24.01
N LEU A 126 2.58 13.09 24.00
CA LEU A 126 2.74 11.63 24.11
C LEU A 126 2.81 11.15 25.58
N GLN A 127 2.90 12.07 26.52
CA GLN A 127 3.04 11.74 27.94
C GLN A 127 1.69 11.40 28.59
N GLY A 128 1.74 10.59 29.66
CA GLY A 128 0.55 10.20 30.41
C GLY A 128 -0.29 9.09 29.77
N TYR A 129 0.18 8.49 28.69
CA TYR A 129 -0.38 7.28 28.09
C TYR A 129 0.41 6.05 28.52
N ASP A 130 -0.30 4.96 28.78
CA ASP A 130 0.33 3.66 29.03
C ASP A 130 0.97 3.09 27.75
N LEU A 131 0.31 3.30 26.59
CA LEU A 131 0.79 2.90 25.28
C LEU A 131 0.61 4.04 24.27
N VAL A 132 1.64 4.30 23.46
CA VAL A 132 1.60 5.18 22.29
C VAL A 132 1.82 4.37 21.02
N VAL A 133 0.90 4.47 20.08
CA VAL A 133 1.00 3.80 18.78
C VAL A 133 1.22 4.83 17.67
N ALA A 134 2.37 4.77 17.03
CA ALA A 134 2.67 5.56 15.85
C ALA A 134 2.13 4.86 14.59
N ALA A 135 0.95 5.27 14.15
CA ALA A 135 0.30 4.84 12.90
C ALA A 135 0.13 6.03 11.92
N ASP A 136 0.95 7.07 12.08
CA ASP A 136 0.91 8.38 11.42
C ASP A 136 1.74 8.44 10.12
N GLY A 137 2.00 7.27 9.53
CA GLY A 137 2.53 7.12 8.19
C GLY A 137 4.04 7.34 8.05
N VAL A 138 4.51 7.41 6.80
CA VAL A 138 5.95 7.47 6.47
C VAL A 138 6.67 8.66 7.11
N ASN A 139 5.97 9.78 7.26
CA ASN A 139 6.49 10.99 7.89
C ASN A 139 6.12 11.08 9.38
N SER A 140 6.01 9.95 10.06
CA SER A 140 5.59 9.85 11.46
C SER A 140 6.24 10.91 12.36
N PHE A 141 5.39 11.74 12.97
CA PHE A 141 5.82 12.68 14.00
C PHE A 141 6.29 11.93 15.25
N VAL A 142 5.51 10.93 15.69
CA VAL A 142 5.83 10.13 16.90
C VAL A 142 7.20 9.47 16.76
N ARG A 143 7.50 8.84 15.60
CA ARG A 143 8.82 8.23 15.37
C ARG A 143 9.95 9.26 15.46
N ARG A 144 9.79 10.41 14.79
CA ARG A 144 10.83 11.46 14.76
C ARG A 144 11.02 12.14 16.10
N SER A 145 9.97 12.32 16.90
CA SER A 145 10.07 12.92 18.22
C SER A 145 10.86 12.08 19.23
N GLN A 146 11.06 10.80 18.96
CA GLN A 146 11.84 9.86 19.78
C GLN A 146 13.33 9.77 19.37
N GLY A 147 13.79 10.62 18.44
CA GLY A 147 15.18 10.62 17.96
C GLY A 147 15.59 9.24 17.41
N ASP A 148 16.74 8.73 17.88
CA ASP A 148 17.32 7.46 17.38
C ASP A 148 16.75 6.20 18.06
N ALA A 149 15.69 6.33 18.87
CA ALA A 149 15.14 5.22 19.63
C ALA A 149 14.79 3.99 18.78
N PHE A 150 14.38 4.20 17.53
CA PHE A 150 13.99 3.13 16.61
C PHE A 150 15.12 2.68 15.65
N GLY A 151 16.23 3.40 15.57
CA GLY A 151 17.29 3.14 14.59
C GLY A 151 16.76 3.26 13.16
N THR A 152 16.09 4.37 12.87
CA THR A 152 15.43 4.62 11.59
C THR A 152 16.42 4.88 10.47
N THR A 153 16.28 4.20 9.35
CA THR A 153 16.95 4.50 8.09
C THR A 153 15.94 4.82 7.00
N VAL A 154 16.25 5.82 6.18
CA VAL A 154 15.42 6.18 5.02
C VAL A 154 16.34 6.34 3.81
N THR A 155 16.08 5.56 2.78
CA THR A 155 16.69 5.70 1.46
C THR A 155 15.60 5.90 0.43
N TYR A 156 15.95 6.29 -0.79
CA TYR A 156 14.97 6.52 -1.84
C TYR A 156 15.33 5.70 -3.07
N LEU A 157 14.31 5.13 -3.71
CA LEU A 157 14.46 4.57 -5.04
C LEU A 157 14.69 5.69 -6.06
N GLN A 158 15.32 5.35 -7.18
CA GLN A 158 15.66 6.36 -8.19
C GLN A 158 14.48 6.73 -9.07
N ASN A 159 13.66 5.73 -9.43
CA ASN A 159 12.46 5.98 -10.23
C ASN A 159 11.53 6.99 -9.57
N LYS A 160 10.91 7.79 -10.41
CA LYS A 160 9.86 8.71 -10.01
C LYS A 160 8.50 8.15 -10.39
N PHE A 161 7.53 8.34 -9.50
CA PHE A 161 6.16 7.95 -9.77
C PHE A 161 5.18 9.07 -9.39
N ALA A 162 4.04 9.10 -10.10
CA ALA A 162 2.91 9.95 -9.78
C ALA A 162 1.62 9.09 -9.71
N TRP A 163 0.79 9.37 -8.71
CA TRP A 163 -0.40 8.56 -8.42
C TRP A 163 -1.66 9.27 -8.90
N TYR A 164 -2.19 8.82 -10.03
CA TYR A 164 -3.42 9.32 -10.63
C TYR A 164 -4.59 8.34 -10.46
N GLY A 165 -5.77 8.82 -10.81
CA GLY A 165 -6.94 8.02 -11.12
C GLY A 165 -7.33 8.16 -12.57
N THR A 166 -8.31 7.35 -13.01
CA THR A 166 -8.96 7.50 -14.31
C THR A 166 -10.41 7.04 -14.24
N THR A 167 -11.24 7.63 -15.10
CA THR A 167 -12.63 7.21 -15.29
C THR A 167 -12.78 5.90 -16.07
N LYS A 168 -11.68 5.32 -16.59
CA LYS A 168 -11.71 4.01 -17.27
C LYS A 168 -11.80 2.87 -16.26
N PRO A 169 -12.85 2.04 -16.28
CA PRO A 169 -12.93 0.84 -15.45
C PRO A 169 -12.19 -0.32 -16.11
N PHE A 170 -10.95 -0.58 -15.71
CA PHE A 170 -10.17 -1.70 -16.24
C PHE A 170 -10.72 -3.06 -15.81
N GLY A 171 -10.63 -4.05 -16.70
CA GLY A 171 -11.13 -5.42 -16.44
C GLY A 171 -10.21 -6.26 -15.56
N THR A 172 -8.91 -5.96 -15.56
CA THR A 172 -7.88 -6.67 -14.77
C THR A 172 -6.93 -5.66 -14.12
N LEU A 173 -6.12 -6.11 -13.17
CA LEU A 173 -4.90 -5.39 -12.84
C LEU A 173 -4.00 -5.45 -14.05
N THR A 174 -3.63 -4.29 -14.59
CA THR A 174 -2.84 -4.19 -15.81
C THR A 174 -1.59 -3.36 -15.57
N GLN A 175 -0.50 -3.81 -16.18
CA GLN A 175 0.75 -3.08 -16.29
C GLN A 175 0.96 -2.73 -17.75
N THR A 176 0.95 -1.45 -18.07
CA THR A 176 1.19 -0.98 -19.44
C THR A 176 2.57 -0.32 -19.52
N PHE A 177 3.40 -0.82 -20.42
CA PHE A 177 4.74 -0.30 -20.69
C PHE A 177 4.77 0.33 -22.07
N VAL A 178 5.13 1.61 -22.12
CA VAL A 178 5.18 2.41 -23.35
C VAL A 178 6.55 3.09 -23.48
N ALA A 179 6.87 3.49 -24.68
CA ALA A 179 8.06 4.29 -24.98
C ALA A 179 7.73 5.42 -25.96
N ASN A 180 8.38 6.58 -25.80
CA ASN A 180 8.36 7.69 -26.73
C ASN A 180 9.77 8.28 -26.90
N ALA A 181 9.90 9.45 -27.49
CA ALA A 181 11.20 10.12 -27.70
C ALA A 181 11.90 10.48 -26.37
N ASP A 182 11.13 10.68 -25.28
CA ASP A 182 11.69 11.02 -23.97
C ASP A 182 12.20 9.80 -23.21
N GLY A 183 11.70 8.58 -23.52
CA GLY A 183 12.13 7.34 -22.89
C GLY A 183 11.01 6.34 -22.65
N THR A 184 11.10 5.61 -21.54
CA THR A 184 10.19 4.51 -21.21
C THR A 184 9.40 4.79 -19.94
N PHE A 185 8.12 4.43 -20.00
CA PHE A 185 7.18 4.64 -18.90
C PHE A 185 6.39 3.39 -18.59
N ASN A 186 6.05 3.22 -17.33
CA ASN A 186 5.10 2.22 -16.88
C ASN A 186 3.84 2.88 -16.32
N ALA A 187 2.68 2.27 -16.58
CA ALA A 187 1.45 2.57 -15.86
C ALA A 187 0.93 1.32 -15.17
N HIS A 188 0.82 1.38 -13.86
CA HIS A 188 0.19 0.36 -13.03
C HIS A 188 -1.26 0.79 -12.77
N HIS A 189 -2.22 0.05 -13.32
CA HIS A 189 -3.62 0.46 -13.23
C HIS A 189 -4.59 -0.70 -12.94
N TYR A 190 -5.62 -0.39 -12.17
CA TYR A 190 -6.66 -1.34 -11.77
C TYR A 190 -7.92 -0.62 -11.29
N ARG A 191 -9.05 -1.21 -11.56
CA ARG A 191 -10.35 -0.73 -11.09
C ARG A 191 -10.47 -0.87 -9.57
N HIS A 192 -10.89 0.19 -8.87
CA HIS A 192 -11.15 0.16 -7.43
C HIS A 192 -12.59 0.50 -7.07
N SER A 193 -13.39 0.86 -8.08
CA SER A 193 -14.84 1.04 -7.99
C SER A 193 -15.45 0.78 -9.36
N ALA A 194 -16.77 0.76 -9.45
CA ALA A 194 -17.48 0.53 -10.72
C ALA A 194 -17.14 1.59 -11.80
N ARG A 195 -16.69 2.79 -11.40
CA ARG A 195 -16.50 3.95 -12.29
C ARG A 195 -15.09 4.51 -12.33
N MET A 196 -14.21 4.04 -11.46
CA MET A 196 -12.88 4.63 -11.29
C MET A 196 -11.80 3.56 -11.15
N SER A 197 -10.66 3.86 -11.73
CA SER A 197 -9.44 3.08 -11.55
C SER A 197 -8.31 3.92 -10.97
N THR A 198 -7.41 3.28 -10.27
CA THR A 198 -6.08 3.81 -9.96
C THR A 198 -5.22 3.75 -11.21
N PHE A 199 -4.33 4.72 -11.38
CA PHE A 199 -3.41 4.81 -12.51
C PHE A 199 -2.08 5.42 -12.03
N VAL A 200 -1.13 4.58 -11.66
CA VAL A 200 0.18 5.03 -11.17
C VAL A 200 1.14 5.04 -12.34
N VAL A 201 1.70 6.20 -12.65
CA VAL A 201 2.72 6.35 -13.70
C VAL A 201 4.10 6.36 -13.07
N GLU A 202 5.05 5.64 -13.67
CA GLU A 202 6.43 5.52 -13.19
C GLU A 202 7.40 5.61 -14.36
N CYS A 203 8.56 6.26 -14.16
CA CYS A 203 9.68 6.28 -15.10
C CYS A 203 11.02 6.46 -14.38
N ASP A 204 12.10 6.13 -15.06
CA ASP A 204 13.46 6.36 -14.60
C ASP A 204 13.82 7.87 -14.57
N PRO A 205 14.84 8.29 -13.80
CA PRO A 205 15.22 9.69 -13.67
C PRO A 205 15.57 10.36 -15.01
N ALA A 206 16.29 9.68 -15.89
CA ALA A 206 16.70 10.23 -17.17
C ALA A 206 15.50 10.47 -18.10
N THR A 207 14.53 9.57 -18.10
CA THR A 207 13.25 9.72 -18.80
C THR A 207 12.46 10.91 -18.21
N TRP A 208 12.40 11.02 -16.88
CA TRP A 208 11.70 12.11 -16.19
C TRP A 208 12.29 13.49 -16.53
N ASP A 209 13.62 13.57 -16.57
CA ASP A 209 14.34 14.82 -16.92
C ASP A 209 14.11 15.20 -18.39
N ARG A 210 14.22 14.24 -19.34
CA ARG A 210 13.97 14.51 -20.77
C ARG A 210 12.53 14.89 -21.06
N ALA A 211 11.57 14.32 -20.36
CA ALA A 211 10.15 14.71 -20.46
C ALA A 211 9.87 16.10 -19.90
N GLY A 212 10.81 16.70 -19.17
CA GLY A 212 10.70 18.05 -18.63
C GLY A 212 9.72 18.20 -17.46
N PHE A 213 9.43 17.13 -16.74
CA PHE A 213 8.44 17.14 -15.65
C PHE A 213 8.78 18.09 -14.50
N ALA A 214 10.07 18.45 -14.33
CA ALA A 214 10.48 19.43 -13.31
C ALA A 214 9.87 20.83 -13.52
N ALA A 215 9.63 21.19 -14.78
CA ALA A 215 9.09 22.49 -15.15
C ALA A 215 7.56 22.51 -15.36
N MET A 216 6.91 21.34 -15.26
CA MET A 216 5.47 21.18 -15.47
C MET A 216 4.70 21.37 -14.17
N ASP A 217 3.62 22.12 -14.22
CA ASP A 217 2.59 22.11 -13.19
C ASP A 217 1.76 20.83 -13.23
N GLU A 218 0.83 20.68 -12.28
CA GLU A 218 -0.03 19.51 -12.18
C GLU A 218 -0.86 19.27 -13.45
N ALA A 219 -1.39 20.32 -14.07
CA ALA A 219 -2.24 20.23 -15.26
C ALA A 219 -1.42 19.81 -16.49
N ALA A 220 -0.24 20.40 -16.69
CA ALA A 220 0.67 20.06 -17.78
C ALA A 220 1.16 18.61 -17.67
N THR A 221 1.53 18.17 -16.46
CA THR A 221 1.94 16.79 -16.18
C THR A 221 0.81 15.80 -16.46
N LEU A 222 -0.41 16.11 -16.01
CA LEU A 222 -1.59 15.28 -16.26
C LEU A 222 -1.85 15.14 -17.78
N ALA A 223 -1.82 16.26 -18.50
CA ALA A 223 -2.02 16.27 -19.94
C ALA A 223 -0.93 15.50 -20.71
N TYR A 224 0.32 15.56 -20.24
CA TYR A 224 1.40 14.76 -20.80
C TYR A 224 1.11 13.25 -20.62
N CYS A 225 0.76 12.82 -19.42
CA CYS A 225 0.43 11.43 -19.13
C CYS A 225 -0.82 10.95 -19.90
N GLU A 226 -1.85 11.80 -20.05
CA GLU A 226 -3.02 11.45 -20.88
C GLU A 226 -2.65 11.20 -22.34
N ARG A 227 -1.80 12.04 -22.94
CA ARG A 227 -1.32 11.80 -24.31
C ARG A 227 -0.46 10.56 -24.42
N LEU A 228 0.46 10.35 -23.48
CA LEU A 228 1.35 9.19 -23.45
C LEU A 228 0.58 7.87 -23.41
N PHE A 229 -0.49 7.81 -22.62
CA PHE A 229 -1.32 6.62 -22.43
C PHE A 229 -2.68 6.70 -23.14
N ALA A 230 -2.79 7.49 -24.23
CA ALA A 230 -4.07 7.70 -24.92
C ALA A 230 -4.74 6.39 -25.38
N GLU A 231 -3.98 5.45 -25.94
CA GLU A 231 -4.49 4.14 -26.33
C GLU A 231 -4.96 3.33 -25.12
N THR A 232 -4.19 3.35 -24.04
CA THR A 232 -4.54 2.68 -22.78
C THR A 232 -5.80 3.26 -22.17
N LEU A 233 -5.97 4.57 -22.21
CA LEU A 233 -7.13 5.28 -21.66
C LEU A 233 -8.37 5.16 -22.54
N ALA A 234 -8.22 4.96 -23.87
CA ALA A 234 -9.32 4.79 -24.83
C ALA A 234 -10.40 5.89 -24.72
N GLY A 235 -9.97 7.14 -24.68
CA GLY A 235 -10.85 8.32 -24.60
C GLY A 235 -11.29 8.70 -23.18
N HIS A 236 -10.96 7.94 -22.16
CA HIS A 236 -11.21 8.31 -20.77
C HIS A 236 -10.18 9.33 -20.26
N ARG A 237 -10.61 10.11 -19.26
CA ARG A 237 -9.77 11.13 -18.63
C ARG A 237 -8.99 10.57 -17.45
N MET A 238 -7.81 11.12 -17.22
CA MET A 238 -7.09 10.97 -15.95
C MET A 238 -7.61 11.98 -14.93
N VAL A 239 -7.47 11.62 -13.66
CA VAL A 239 -7.90 12.45 -12.52
C VAL A 239 -6.73 12.58 -11.56
N SER A 240 -6.46 13.80 -11.13
CA SER A 240 -5.49 14.09 -10.09
C SER A 240 -6.17 14.22 -8.72
N ASN A 241 -5.44 13.85 -7.67
CA ASN A 241 -5.78 14.08 -6.28
C ASN A 241 -4.52 14.56 -5.56
N LYS A 242 -4.08 15.79 -5.88
CA LYS A 242 -2.78 16.33 -5.44
C LYS A 242 -1.62 15.41 -5.85
N SER A 243 -1.71 14.91 -7.09
CA SER A 243 -0.73 13.98 -7.64
C SER A 243 0.55 14.73 -7.99
N VAL A 244 1.63 14.36 -7.34
CA VAL A 244 2.96 14.92 -7.58
C VAL A 244 3.96 13.80 -7.82
N TRP A 245 4.96 14.07 -8.67
CA TRP A 245 6.08 13.17 -8.87
C TRP A 245 6.93 13.09 -7.62
N ARG A 246 7.26 11.87 -7.21
CA ARG A 246 8.09 11.60 -6.04
C ARG A 246 8.90 10.33 -6.20
N ASN A 247 9.98 10.23 -5.45
CA ASN A 247 10.72 8.98 -5.29
C ASN A 247 10.09 8.15 -4.17
N PHE A 248 10.12 6.84 -4.30
CA PHE A 248 9.59 5.97 -3.25
C PHE A 248 10.57 5.91 -2.06
N PRO A 249 10.12 6.23 -0.84
CA PRO A 249 10.96 6.14 0.36
C PRO A 249 11.05 4.69 0.83
N ASN A 250 12.26 4.16 0.95
CA ASN A 250 12.55 2.91 1.64
C ASN A 250 12.85 3.21 3.10
N LEU A 251 11.83 3.13 3.94
CA LEU A 251 11.93 3.35 5.37
C LEU A 251 12.02 2.03 6.11
N ARG A 252 13.01 1.92 7.00
CA ARG A 252 13.25 0.76 7.87
C ARG A 252 13.55 1.23 9.29
N ASN A 253 13.11 0.44 10.27
CA ASN A 253 13.41 0.66 11.68
C ASN A 253 14.06 -0.60 12.25
N ALA A 254 15.21 -0.44 12.92
CA ALA A 254 15.90 -1.54 13.57
C ALA A 254 15.10 -2.12 14.74
N ARG A 255 14.37 -1.26 15.46
CA ARG A 255 13.45 -1.61 16.54
C ARG A 255 12.04 -1.09 16.19
N TRP A 256 11.02 -1.87 16.50
CA TRP A 256 9.63 -1.47 16.24
C TRP A 256 8.97 -0.84 17.46
N SER A 257 9.61 -0.99 18.62
CA SER A 257 9.16 -0.37 19.85
C SER A 257 10.31 0.25 20.64
N ALA A 258 10.00 1.26 21.44
CA ALA A 258 10.91 1.91 22.38
C ALA A 258 10.11 2.43 23.59
N GLY A 259 10.44 1.95 24.80
CA GLY A 259 9.65 2.23 26.00
C GLY A 259 8.20 1.74 25.82
N ASN A 260 7.26 2.66 25.97
CA ASN A 260 5.83 2.39 25.77
C ASN A 260 5.32 2.81 24.37
N THR A 261 6.22 3.08 23.42
CA THR A 261 5.87 3.50 22.05
C THR A 261 6.12 2.38 21.07
N VAL A 262 5.15 2.13 20.17
CA VAL A 262 5.26 1.15 19.09
C VAL A 262 4.93 1.76 17.74
N LEU A 263 5.66 1.37 16.70
CA LEU A 263 5.44 1.77 15.30
C LEU A 263 4.53 0.78 14.60
N LEU A 264 3.62 1.28 13.75
CA LEU A 264 2.68 0.47 12.99
C LEU A 264 2.50 1.00 11.56
N GLY A 265 2.29 0.12 10.59
CA GLY A 265 2.09 0.50 9.20
C GLY A 265 3.29 1.21 8.59
N ASP A 266 3.06 2.30 7.80
CA ASP A 266 4.15 3.02 7.12
C ASP A 266 5.02 3.85 8.08
N ALA A 267 4.61 4.06 9.33
CA ALA A 267 5.48 4.61 10.37
C ALA A 267 6.59 3.62 10.76
N GLN A 268 6.30 2.33 10.69
CA GLN A 268 7.23 1.25 11.01
C GLN A 268 8.13 0.90 9.82
N ARG A 269 7.56 0.75 8.62
CA ARG A 269 8.27 0.44 7.37
C ARG A 269 7.42 0.75 6.16
N THR A 270 8.06 1.00 5.05
CA THR A 270 7.39 1.05 3.75
C THR A 270 7.61 -0.26 2.98
N ALA A 271 6.64 -0.62 2.15
CA ALA A 271 6.75 -1.69 1.18
C ALA A 271 6.34 -1.14 -0.19
N HIS A 272 7.19 -1.34 -1.21
CA HIS A 272 6.93 -0.80 -2.54
C HIS A 272 5.55 -1.23 -3.05
N PHE A 273 4.82 -0.30 -3.67
CA PHE A 273 3.42 -0.50 -4.10
C PHE A 273 3.26 -1.61 -5.15
N SER A 274 4.33 -1.99 -5.84
CA SER A 274 4.32 -2.97 -6.94
C SER A 274 3.85 -4.38 -6.57
N ILE A 275 3.82 -4.72 -5.27
CA ILE A 275 3.29 -6.02 -4.81
C ILE A 275 1.96 -5.92 -4.06
N GLY A 276 1.42 -4.70 -3.87
CA GLY A 276 0.11 -4.49 -3.25
C GLY A 276 -0.01 -4.98 -1.80
N SER A 277 1.05 -4.89 -0.99
CA SER A 277 1.08 -5.50 0.36
C SER A 277 1.04 -4.51 1.52
N GLY A 278 1.25 -3.21 1.31
CA GLY A 278 1.40 -2.23 2.40
C GLY A 278 0.20 -2.18 3.35
N THR A 279 -1.00 -1.99 2.81
CA THR A 279 -2.24 -1.94 3.60
C THR A 279 -2.55 -3.28 4.29
N ARG A 280 -2.33 -4.39 3.59
CA ARG A 280 -2.47 -5.73 4.18
C ARG A 280 -1.58 -5.89 5.40
N LEU A 281 -0.28 -5.63 5.24
CA LEU A 281 0.70 -5.73 6.33
C LEU A 281 0.31 -4.86 7.53
N ALA A 282 -0.15 -3.63 7.26
CA ALA A 282 -0.58 -2.70 8.30
C ALA A 282 -1.79 -3.24 9.11
N MET A 283 -2.75 -3.88 8.45
CA MET A 283 -3.91 -4.49 9.12
C MET A 283 -3.55 -5.79 9.85
N GLU A 284 -2.71 -6.64 9.27
CA GLU A 284 -2.19 -7.83 9.94
C GLU A 284 -1.38 -7.48 11.20
N ASP A 285 -0.59 -6.40 11.15
CA ASP A 285 0.15 -5.91 12.30
C ASP A 285 -0.78 -5.39 13.40
N ALA A 286 -1.87 -4.71 13.04
CA ALA A 286 -2.90 -4.29 13.99
C ALA A 286 -3.53 -5.48 14.71
N ILE A 287 -3.82 -6.57 13.99
CA ILE A 287 -4.33 -7.82 14.60
C ILE A 287 -3.29 -8.40 15.56
N ALA A 288 -2.04 -8.53 15.14
CA ALA A 288 -1.00 -9.12 15.94
C ALA A 288 -0.72 -8.31 17.21
N LEU A 289 -0.62 -6.98 17.08
CA LEU A 289 -0.45 -6.10 18.24
C LEU A 289 -1.63 -6.21 19.20
N SER A 290 -2.86 -6.20 18.68
CA SER A 290 -4.07 -6.39 19.51
C SER A 290 -4.04 -7.72 20.29
N LYS A 291 -3.67 -8.83 19.63
CA LYS A 291 -3.54 -10.13 20.29
C LYS A 291 -2.48 -10.13 21.40
N SER A 292 -1.30 -9.59 21.12
CA SER A 292 -0.24 -9.46 22.13
C SER A 292 -0.66 -8.60 23.32
N MET A 293 -1.32 -7.47 23.08
CA MET A 293 -1.84 -6.62 24.15
C MET A 293 -2.89 -7.31 25.01
N LEU A 294 -3.70 -8.18 24.44
CA LEU A 294 -4.69 -8.96 25.19
C LEU A 294 -4.06 -10.07 26.03
N GLU A 295 -3.06 -10.74 25.48
CA GLU A 295 -2.35 -11.82 26.15
C GLU A 295 -1.55 -11.31 27.35
N PHE A 296 -0.78 -10.26 27.16
CA PHE A 296 0.12 -9.69 28.18
C PHE A 296 -0.55 -8.64 29.09
N LYS A 297 -1.71 -8.11 28.68
CA LYS A 297 -2.53 -7.14 29.45
C LYS A 297 -1.73 -5.91 29.91
N HIS A 298 -1.27 -5.93 31.18
CA HIS A 298 -0.57 -4.80 31.80
C HIS A 298 0.95 -4.82 31.58
N ASP A 299 1.52 -5.92 31.10
CA ASP A 299 2.93 -6.00 30.71
C ASP A 299 3.10 -5.51 29.27
N ILE A 300 3.19 -4.19 29.10
CA ILE A 300 3.35 -3.55 27.80
C ILE A 300 4.67 -3.97 27.15
N GLY A 301 5.75 -4.04 27.91
CA GLY A 301 7.07 -4.44 27.38
C GLY A 301 7.03 -5.85 26.79
N GLY A 302 6.44 -6.80 27.51
CA GLY A 302 6.23 -8.18 27.03
C GLY A 302 5.33 -8.24 25.80
N ALA A 303 4.23 -7.46 25.78
CA ALA A 303 3.33 -7.40 24.63
C ALA A 303 4.01 -6.88 23.36
N LEU A 304 4.80 -5.81 23.47
CA LEU A 304 5.52 -5.23 22.33
C LEU A 304 6.63 -6.16 21.82
N ALA A 305 7.35 -6.83 22.72
CA ALA A 305 8.35 -7.83 22.35
C ALA A 305 7.73 -9.02 21.62
N ALA A 306 6.61 -9.55 22.13
CA ALA A 306 5.88 -10.65 21.50
C ALA A 306 5.32 -10.25 20.11
N PHE A 307 4.76 -9.06 20.00
CA PHE A 307 4.30 -8.52 18.70
C PHE A 307 5.44 -8.49 17.67
N GLU A 308 6.58 -7.91 18.03
CA GLU A 308 7.73 -7.78 17.13
C GLU A 308 8.27 -9.17 16.75
N ALA A 309 8.43 -10.09 17.71
CA ALA A 309 8.90 -11.45 17.46
C ALA A 309 7.98 -12.22 16.51
N ALA A 310 6.68 -12.10 16.67
CA ALA A 310 5.70 -12.78 15.82
C ALA A 310 5.64 -12.22 14.40
N ARG A 311 5.76 -10.90 14.24
CA ARG A 311 5.54 -10.24 12.95
C ARG A 311 6.80 -10.04 12.12
N ARG A 312 7.94 -9.81 12.75
CA ARG A 312 9.18 -9.47 12.03
C ARG A 312 9.53 -10.48 10.93
N PRO A 313 9.55 -11.79 11.15
CA PRO A 313 9.93 -12.75 10.10
C PRO A 313 9.00 -12.74 8.88
N VAL A 314 7.70 -12.55 9.11
CA VAL A 314 6.69 -12.47 8.03
C VAL A 314 6.84 -11.18 7.24
N VAL A 315 7.01 -10.07 7.94
CA VAL A 315 7.15 -8.74 7.35
C VAL A 315 8.44 -8.63 6.55
N GLU A 316 9.58 -9.06 7.09
CA GLU A 316 10.88 -9.03 6.40
C GLU A 316 10.85 -9.82 5.10
N LYS A 317 10.21 -11.00 5.09
CA LYS A 317 10.03 -11.80 3.87
C LYS A 317 9.21 -11.08 2.80
N LEU A 318 8.14 -10.39 3.19
CA LEU A 318 7.29 -9.65 2.24
C LEU A 318 7.98 -8.35 1.77
N VAL A 319 8.68 -7.67 2.66
CA VAL A 319 9.48 -6.49 2.33
C VAL A 319 10.61 -6.85 1.36
N ALA A 320 11.34 -7.94 1.60
CA ALA A 320 12.36 -8.41 0.67
C ALA A 320 11.79 -8.69 -0.74
N ALA A 321 10.59 -9.27 -0.83
CA ALA A 321 9.92 -9.48 -2.09
C ALA A 321 9.48 -8.14 -2.75
N ALA A 322 9.07 -7.15 -1.95
CA ALA A 322 8.77 -5.81 -2.45
C ALA A 322 10.02 -5.10 -2.97
N ASP A 323 11.14 -5.22 -2.25
CA ASP A 323 12.42 -4.66 -2.64
C ASP A 323 12.94 -5.31 -3.94
N ALA A 324 12.87 -6.63 -4.08
CA ALA A 324 13.22 -7.33 -5.32
C ALA A 324 12.33 -6.86 -6.50
N SER A 325 11.02 -6.72 -6.27
CA SER A 325 10.11 -6.17 -7.26
C SER A 325 10.45 -4.73 -7.64
N ALA A 326 10.75 -3.87 -6.65
CA ALA A 326 11.17 -2.49 -6.89
C ALA A 326 12.46 -2.40 -7.71
N GLN A 327 13.45 -3.24 -7.41
CA GLN A 327 14.70 -3.32 -8.19
C GLN A 327 14.45 -3.72 -9.64
N TRP A 328 13.47 -4.56 -9.92
CA TRP A 328 13.07 -4.86 -11.29
C TRP A 328 12.48 -3.62 -11.98
N TYR A 329 11.66 -2.82 -11.28
CA TYR A 329 11.12 -1.57 -11.82
C TYR A 329 12.20 -0.51 -12.04
N GLU A 330 13.21 -0.42 -11.18
CA GLU A 330 14.37 0.48 -11.40
C GLU A 330 15.11 0.16 -12.71
N ARG A 331 14.97 -1.07 -13.22
CA ARG A 331 15.65 -1.56 -14.44
C ARG A 331 14.71 -1.97 -15.55
N PHE A 332 13.40 -1.67 -15.49
CA PHE A 332 12.49 -2.08 -16.55
C PHE A 332 12.87 -1.54 -17.95
N PRO A 333 13.52 -0.37 -18.13
CA PRO A 333 13.99 0.07 -19.43
C PRO A 333 14.88 -0.96 -20.12
N GLU A 334 15.71 -1.71 -19.39
CA GLU A 334 16.56 -2.76 -19.91
C GLU A 334 15.74 -3.96 -20.43
N HIS A 335 14.59 -4.23 -19.80
CA HIS A 335 13.70 -5.31 -20.19
C HIS A 335 12.83 -4.98 -21.39
N MET A 336 12.69 -3.69 -21.77
CA MET A 336 11.86 -3.26 -22.90
C MET A 336 12.27 -3.88 -24.25
N ARG A 337 13.48 -4.43 -24.37
CA ARG A 337 13.97 -5.15 -25.56
C ARG A 337 13.34 -6.54 -25.76
N LEU A 338 12.85 -7.15 -24.67
CA LEU A 338 12.27 -8.49 -24.70
C LEU A 338 11.00 -8.55 -25.56
N ALA A 339 10.70 -9.71 -26.12
CA ALA A 339 9.40 -9.94 -26.75
C ALA A 339 8.27 -9.88 -25.69
N PRO A 340 7.02 -9.54 -26.08
CA PRO A 340 5.95 -9.30 -25.10
C PRO A 340 5.75 -10.43 -24.09
N ARG A 341 5.80 -11.69 -24.52
CA ARG A 341 5.65 -12.84 -23.63
C ARG A 341 6.85 -13.03 -22.69
N GLU A 342 8.06 -12.86 -23.19
CA GLU A 342 9.29 -12.92 -22.38
C GLU A 342 9.31 -11.80 -21.34
N PHE A 343 8.85 -10.61 -21.74
CA PHE A 343 8.68 -9.48 -20.84
C PHE A 343 7.69 -9.79 -19.71
N ALA A 344 6.51 -10.34 -20.06
CA ALA A 344 5.51 -10.75 -19.09
C ALA A 344 6.02 -11.86 -18.14
N TRP A 345 6.85 -12.77 -18.66
CA TRP A 345 7.52 -13.80 -17.87
C TRP A 345 8.51 -13.19 -16.86
N SER A 346 9.37 -12.27 -17.31
CA SER A 346 10.28 -11.51 -16.45
C SER A 346 9.51 -10.73 -15.39
N TYR A 347 8.43 -10.06 -15.79
CA TYR A 347 7.58 -9.30 -14.90
C TYR A 347 6.96 -10.13 -13.77
N ILE A 348 6.39 -11.29 -14.07
CA ILE A 348 5.69 -12.08 -13.05
C ILE A 348 6.65 -12.68 -12.00
N GLN A 349 7.89 -12.90 -12.37
CA GLN A 349 8.93 -13.43 -11.49
C GLN A 349 9.69 -12.37 -10.69
N ARG A 350 9.46 -11.07 -10.95
CA ARG A 350 10.22 -9.93 -10.39
C ARG A 350 10.38 -9.90 -8.87
N SER A 351 9.44 -10.46 -8.14
CA SER A 351 9.46 -10.47 -6.66
C SER A 351 10.16 -11.69 -6.06
N GLY A 352 10.65 -12.62 -6.88
CA GLY A 352 11.22 -13.90 -6.43
C GLY A 352 10.24 -14.86 -5.76
N ARG A 353 8.94 -14.53 -5.71
CA ARG A 353 7.90 -15.33 -5.04
C ARG A 353 7.28 -16.41 -5.93
N ILE A 354 7.42 -16.25 -7.23
CA ILE A 354 6.85 -17.14 -8.25
C ILE A 354 8.00 -17.69 -9.08
N ASP A 355 8.34 -18.94 -8.81
CA ASP A 355 9.26 -19.71 -9.64
C ASP A 355 8.52 -20.34 -10.84
N PRO A 356 9.23 -20.89 -11.84
CA PRO A 356 8.61 -21.49 -13.03
C PRO A 356 7.65 -22.66 -12.71
N GLU A 357 7.92 -23.47 -11.68
CA GLU A 357 7.06 -24.58 -11.29
C GLU A 357 5.75 -24.07 -10.68
N ARG A 358 5.85 -23.14 -9.76
CA ARG A 358 4.68 -22.48 -9.18
C ARG A 358 3.85 -21.78 -10.25
N LEU A 359 4.51 -21.10 -11.19
CA LEU A 359 3.82 -20.42 -12.29
C LEU A 359 3.01 -21.39 -13.14
N ARG A 360 3.56 -22.56 -13.52
CA ARG A 360 2.82 -23.60 -14.26
C ARG A 360 1.58 -24.07 -13.52
N ARG A 361 1.62 -24.10 -12.19
CA ARG A 361 0.50 -24.52 -11.36
C ARG A 361 -0.59 -23.45 -11.25
N ILE A 362 -0.23 -22.18 -11.09
CA ILE A 362 -1.21 -21.09 -10.87
C ILE A 362 -1.67 -20.42 -12.15
N ALA A 363 -0.86 -20.42 -13.21
CA ALA A 363 -1.09 -19.80 -14.51
C ALA A 363 -0.81 -20.79 -15.67
N PRO A 364 -1.53 -21.93 -15.75
CA PRO A 364 -1.20 -23.01 -16.68
C PRO A 364 -1.33 -22.60 -18.14
N LYS A 365 -2.27 -21.73 -18.51
CA LYS A 365 -2.43 -21.26 -19.89
C LYS A 365 -1.26 -20.35 -20.29
N PHE A 366 -0.94 -19.37 -19.46
CA PHE A 366 0.22 -18.51 -19.68
C PHE A 366 1.51 -19.33 -19.73
N ALA A 367 1.75 -20.23 -18.79
CA ALA A 367 2.98 -21.04 -18.75
C ALA A 367 3.07 -22.05 -19.89
N GLY A 368 1.94 -22.62 -20.34
CA GLY A 368 1.87 -23.58 -21.43
C GLY A 368 1.94 -22.99 -22.84
N GLY A 369 1.93 -21.68 -22.99
CA GLY A 369 1.99 -21.04 -24.30
C GLY A 369 0.64 -20.88 -25.01
N SER A 370 -0.46 -21.24 -24.39
CA SER A 370 -1.80 -21.06 -24.95
C SER A 370 -2.23 -19.60 -24.92
N GLU A 371 -2.95 -19.15 -25.94
CA GLU A 371 -3.67 -17.88 -25.90
C GLU A 371 -4.82 -17.96 -24.87
N ILE A 372 -5.05 -16.85 -24.15
CA ILE A 372 -6.07 -16.75 -23.09
C ILE A 372 -7.20 -15.84 -23.59
#